data_3a252242837045c7b2d5a94f3a7af8dc
#
_entry.id   3a252242837045c7b2d5a94f3a7af8dc
#
_cell.length_a   1.000
_cell.length_b   1.000
_cell.length_c   1.000
_cell.angle_alpha   90.00
_cell.angle_beta   90.00
_cell.angle_gamma   90.00
#
_symmetry.space_group_name_H-M   'P 1'
#
loop_
_entity.id
_entity.type
_entity.pdbx_description
1 polymer ?
#
loop_
_entity_poly.entity_id
_entity_poly.type
_entity_poly.pdbx_seq_one_letter_code
_entity_poly.pdbx_strand_id
1 'polypeptide(L)'
;AAAEANHATMQRLLALDIALLRANTVAQAVQALYRSLEQDFGLQQYRLVLAAEAQNKAKIPPALCVADERTKAEIAAMEAPMLGSKISPALRTLLPADGKVAESFLQLPVPIGSRTGALLLAADEDVARFGEDLPTEWIVRMAEAVGAVLSRVMGYR
;
A
#
# COMPACT_ATOMS: atom_id res chain seq x y z
N ALA A 1 -25.54 0.43 -9.67
CA ALA A 1 -25.99 0.89 -8.36
C ALA A 1 -24.90 0.71 -7.30
N ALA A 2 -24.99 1.45 -6.19
CA ALA A 2 -23.99 1.43 -5.12
C ALA A 2 -23.81 0.04 -4.52
N ALA A 3 -24.90 -0.74 -4.36
CA ALA A 3 -24.85 -2.09 -3.80
C ALA A 3 -24.03 -3.04 -4.69
N GLU A 4 -24.15 -2.94 -5.99
CA GLU A 4 -23.41 -3.75 -6.94
C GLU A 4 -21.92 -3.39 -6.94
N ALA A 5 -21.61 -2.09 -6.88
CA ALA A 5 -20.23 -1.61 -6.81
C ALA A 5 -19.55 -2.08 -5.53
N ASN A 6 -20.27 -2.02 -4.38
CA ASN A 6 -19.74 -2.51 -3.10
C ASN A 6 -19.51 -4.02 -3.12
N HIS A 7 -20.41 -4.77 -3.76
CA HIS A 7 -20.27 -6.23 -3.88
C HIS A 7 -19.04 -6.58 -4.72
N ALA A 8 -18.85 -5.91 -5.84
CA ALA A 8 -17.67 -6.13 -6.69
C ALA A 8 -16.36 -5.80 -5.96
N THR A 9 -16.34 -4.69 -5.21
CA THR A 9 -15.18 -4.32 -4.40
C THR A 9 -14.89 -5.36 -3.33
N MET A 10 -15.94 -5.86 -2.66
CA MET A 10 -15.79 -6.90 -1.65
C MET A 10 -15.20 -8.18 -2.25
N GLN A 11 -15.65 -8.59 -3.42
CA GLN A 11 -15.13 -9.78 -4.11
C GLN A 11 -13.65 -9.63 -4.46
N ARG A 12 -13.24 -8.44 -4.91
CA ARG A 12 -11.85 -8.15 -5.21
C ARG A 12 -10.97 -8.22 -3.97
N LEU A 13 -11.46 -7.67 -2.85
CA LEU A 13 -10.74 -7.73 -1.58
C LEU A 13 -10.64 -9.16 -1.05
N LEU A 14 -11.70 -9.96 -1.18
CA LEU A 14 -11.66 -11.36 -0.78
C LEU A 14 -10.66 -12.16 -1.62
N ALA A 15 -10.59 -11.90 -2.92
CA ALA A 15 -9.62 -12.54 -3.80
C ALA A 15 -8.18 -12.15 -3.40
N LEU A 16 -7.96 -10.90 -3.06
CA LEU A 16 -6.67 -10.43 -2.56
C LEU A 16 -6.33 -11.10 -1.24
N ASP A 17 -7.28 -11.18 -0.30
CA ASP A 17 -7.07 -11.83 1.00
C ASP A 17 -6.61 -13.29 0.81
N ILE A 18 -7.24 -14.03 -0.11
CA ILE A 18 -6.87 -15.42 -0.40
C ILE A 18 -5.45 -15.49 -0.95
N ALA A 19 -5.10 -14.61 -1.90
CA ALA A 19 -3.77 -14.56 -2.47
C ALA A 19 -2.71 -14.24 -1.41
N LEU A 20 -3.02 -13.31 -0.51
CA LEU A 20 -2.13 -12.96 0.61
C LEU A 20 -1.95 -14.13 1.58
N LEU A 21 -3.02 -14.86 1.88
CA LEU A 21 -2.93 -16.03 2.76
C LEU A 21 -2.03 -17.13 2.19
N ARG A 22 -1.95 -17.22 0.88
CA ARG A 22 -1.08 -18.19 0.19
C ARG A 22 0.37 -17.73 0.10
N ALA A 23 0.64 -16.46 0.39
CA ALA A 23 2.00 -15.92 0.29
C ALA A 23 2.86 -16.41 1.46
N ASN A 24 4.06 -16.86 1.15
CA ASN A 24 5.03 -17.36 2.13
C ASN A 24 6.26 -16.46 2.24
N THR A 25 6.39 -15.49 1.35
CA THR A 25 7.52 -14.56 1.33
C THR A 25 7.01 -13.14 1.16
N VAL A 26 7.87 -12.17 1.49
CA VAL A 26 7.57 -10.75 1.26
C VAL A 26 7.32 -10.51 -0.23
N ALA A 27 8.14 -11.06 -1.09
CA ALA A 27 8.00 -10.91 -2.55
C ALA A 27 6.65 -11.41 -3.05
N GLN A 28 6.19 -12.56 -2.56
CA GLN A 28 4.89 -13.12 -2.95
C GLN A 28 3.73 -12.26 -2.47
N ALA A 29 3.81 -11.75 -1.25
CA ALA A 29 2.79 -10.86 -0.71
C ALA A 29 2.67 -9.57 -1.53
N VAL A 30 3.79 -8.96 -1.85
CA VAL A 30 3.82 -7.72 -2.64
C VAL A 30 3.35 -7.96 -4.06
N GLN A 31 3.72 -9.10 -4.65
CA GLN A 31 3.25 -9.47 -5.99
C GLN A 31 1.73 -9.61 -6.03
N ALA A 32 1.14 -10.25 -5.01
CA ALA A 32 -0.32 -10.37 -4.90
C ALA A 32 -0.99 -9.00 -4.80
N LEU A 33 -0.43 -8.11 -3.97
CA LEU A 33 -0.92 -6.74 -3.83
C LEU A 33 -0.85 -5.98 -5.17
N TYR A 34 0.30 -6.01 -5.81
CA TYR A 34 0.50 -5.26 -7.06
C TYR A 34 -0.41 -5.76 -8.18
N ARG A 35 -0.61 -7.07 -8.26
CA ARG A 35 -1.54 -7.64 -9.25
C ARG A 35 -2.96 -7.13 -9.02
N SER A 36 -3.42 -7.09 -7.77
CA SER A 36 -4.73 -6.57 -7.43
C SER A 36 -4.86 -5.09 -7.77
N LEU A 37 -3.84 -4.27 -7.45
CA LEU A 37 -3.86 -2.85 -7.76
C LEU A 37 -3.97 -2.59 -9.26
N GLU A 38 -3.25 -3.36 -10.08
CA GLU A 38 -3.29 -3.22 -11.53
C GLU A 38 -4.57 -3.77 -12.15
N GLN A 39 -4.93 -5.01 -11.83
CA GLN A 39 -6.00 -5.73 -12.52
C GLN A 39 -7.38 -5.40 -11.97
N ASP A 40 -7.50 -5.27 -10.65
CA ASP A 40 -8.79 -5.06 -10.02
C ASP A 40 -9.14 -3.58 -9.85
N PHE A 41 -8.14 -2.74 -9.64
CA PHE A 41 -8.33 -1.31 -9.40
C PHE A 41 -7.79 -0.41 -10.52
N GLY A 42 -7.12 -0.98 -11.51
CA GLY A 42 -6.65 -0.25 -12.68
C GLY A 42 -5.60 0.80 -12.42
N LEU A 43 -4.82 0.67 -11.35
CA LEU A 43 -3.78 1.63 -11.01
C LEU A 43 -2.54 1.43 -11.86
N GLN A 44 -1.91 2.52 -12.26
CA GLN A 44 -0.67 2.50 -13.05
C GLN A 44 0.53 3.03 -12.28
N GLN A 45 0.29 3.91 -11.30
CA GLN A 45 1.35 4.49 -10.47
C GLN A 45 1.12 4.08 -9.02
N TYR A 46 1.98 3.20 -8.52
CA TYR A 46 1.89 2.72 -7.14
C TYR A 46 3.24 2.14 -6.72
N ARG A 47 3.48 2.12 -5.43
CA ARG A 47 4.65 1.48 -4.84
C ARG A 47 4.40 1.22 -3.37
N LEU A 48 4.77 0.04 -2.90
CA LEU A 48 4.87 -0.26 -1.48
C LEU A 48 6.32 -0.08 -1.05
N VAL A 49 6.54 0.62 0.05
CA VAL A 49 7.87 0.81 0.64
C VAL A 49 7.84 0.40 2.10
N LEU A 50 8.94 -0.18 2.57
CA LEU A 50 9.06 -0.64 3.95
C LEU A 50 9.88 0.33 4.78
N ALA A 51 9.35 0.67 5.97
CA ALA A 51 10.12 1.36 7.01
C ALA A 51 10.58 0.38 8.09
N ALA A 52 9.85 -0.72 8.28
CA ALA A 52 10.19 -1.76 9.24
C ALA A 52 11.22 -2.73 8.67
N GLU A 53 12.01 -3.34 9.56
CA GLU A 53 12.98 -4.36 9.20
C GLU A 53 12.42 -5.74 9.55
N ALA A 54 12.87 -6.78 8.85
CA ALA A 54 12.51 -8.16 9.18
C ALA A 54 13.11 -8.55 10.53
N GLN A 55 12.31 -9.22 11.36
CA GLN A 55 12.74 -9.74 12.65
C GLN A 55 13.27 -11.16 12.54
N ASN A 56 13.20 -11.74 11.36
CA ASN A 56 13.70 -13.07 11.03
C ASN A 56 14.68 -12.95 9.85
N LYS A 57 14.99 -14.07 9.23
CA LYS A 57 15.90 -14.11 8.06
C LYS A 57 15.18 -13.92 6.73
N ALA A 58 13.97 -13.34 6.75
CA ALA A 58 13.21 -13.13 5.53
C ALA A 58 13.97 -12.23 4.57
N LYS A 59 13.92 -12.59 3.30
CA LYS A 59 14.52 -11.79 2.24
C LYS A 59 13.59 -10.65 1.86
N ILE A 60 14.14 -9.43 1.89
CA ILE A 60 13.40 -8.23 1.51
C ILE A 60 13.85 -7.78 0.12
N PRO A 61 12.93 -7.72 -0.86
CA PRO A 61 13.29 -7.19 -2.18
C PRO A 61 13.81 -5.75 -2.08
N PRO A 62 14.95 -5.44 -2.71
CA PRO A 62 15.53 -4.09 -2.63
C PRO A 62 14.59 -2.97 -3.08
N ALA A 63 13.69 -3.25 -4.02
CA ALA A 63 12.74 -2.26 -4.53
C ALA A 63 11.78 -1.75 -3.46
N LEU A 64 11.61 -2.47 -2.33
CA LEU A 64 10.75 -2.06 -1.23
C LEU A 64 11.50 -1.23 -0.18
N CYS A 65 12.81 -1.17 -0.27
CA CYS A 65 13.64 -0.50 0.74
C CYS A 65 13.69 1.00 0.51
N VAL A 66 13.70 1.75 1.59
CA VAL A 66 13.92 3.19 1.61
C VAL A 66 15.27 3.44 2.29
N ALA A 67 16.17 4.12 1.58
CA ALA A 67 17.53 4.35 2.10
C ALA A 67 17.60 5.48 3.11
N ASP A 68 16.73 6.49 2.98
CA ASP A 68 16.76 7.69 3.80
C ASP A 68 16.03 7.47 5.13
N GLU A 69 16.76 7.65 6.24
CA GLU A 69 16.20 7.49 7.58
C GLU A 69 15.10 8.50 7.90
N ARG A 70 15.16 9.70 7.34
CA ARG A 70 14.11 10.70 7.50
C ARG A 70 12.81 10.25 6.84
N THR A 71 12.91 9.68 5.66
CA THR A 71 11.75 9.16 4.95
C THR A 71 11.13 7.99 5.69
N LYS A 72 11.95 7.09 6.25
CA LYS A 72 11.46 5.99 7.10
C LYS A 72 10.72 6.52 8.32
N ALA A 73 11.25 7.56 8.97
CA ALA A 73 10.62 8.18 10.13
C ALA A 73 9.28 8.83 9.75
N GLU A 74 9.22 9.49 8.60
CA GLU A 74 7.99 10.07 8.08
C GLU A 74 6.91 9.00 7.87
N ILE A 75 7.28 7.87 7.28
CA ILE A 75 6.37 6.74 7.09
C ILE A 75 5.90 6.19 8.44
N ALA A 76 6.84 5.95 9.35
CA ALA A 76 6.52 5.36 10.66
C ALA A 76 5.61 6.26 11.50
N ALA A 77 5.61 7.56 11.26
CA ALA A 77 4.78 8.52 11.98
C ALA A 77 3.35 8.59 11.46
N MET A 78 3.06 8.04 10.30
CA MET A 78 1.71 8.08 9.72
C MET A 78 0.80 7.09 10.43
N GLU A 79 -0.37 7.55 10.85
CA GLU A 79 -1.34 6.70 11.57
C GLU A 79 -2.65 6.50 10.81
N ALA A 80 -2.92 7.34 9.80
CA ALA A 80 -4.17 7.30 9.05
C ALA A 80 -3.91 7.53 7.57
N PRO A 81 -4.79 7.03 6.70
CA PRO A 81 -4.67 7.29 5.26
C PRO A 81 -4.75 8.78 4.96
N MET A 82 -3.96 9.21 3.99
CA MET A 82 -4.02 10.57 3.46
C MET A 82 -4.35 10.50 1.97
N LEU A 83 -5.38 11.25 1.57
CA LEU A 83 -5.82 11.35 0.19
C LEU A 83 -5.86 12.81 -0.20
N GLY A 84 -5.68 13.09 -1.47
CA GLY A 84 -5.76 14.42 -2.03
C GLY A 84 -4.56 14.78 -2.87
N SER A 85 -4.37 16.06 -3.11
CA SER A 85 -3.31 16.58 -3.98
C SER A 85 -1.98 16.82 -3.27
N LYS A 86 -1.95 16.69 -1.95
CA LYS A 86 -0.77 17.01 -1.15
C LYS A 86 0.03 15.76 -0.84
N ILE A 87 1.33 15.84 -1.10
CA ILE A 87 2.28 14.79 -0.76
C ILE A 87 3.65 15.45 -0.52
N SER A 88 4.40 14.95 0.45
CA SER A 88 5.74 15.49 0.69
C SER A 88 6.67 15.17 -0.48
N PRO A 89 7.67 16.03 -0.75
CA PRO A 89 8.62 15.76 -1.84
C PRO A 89 9.36 14.43 -1.67
N ALA A 90 9.71 14.06 -0.45
CA ALA A 90 10.40 12.80 -0.18
C ALA A 90 9.56 11.59 -0.57
N LEU A 91 8.28 11.58 -0.23
CA LEU A 91 7.38 10.49 -0.58
C LEU A 91 7.06 10.48 -2.08
N ARG A 92 6.92 11.66 -2.67
CA ARG A 92 6.64 11.75 -4.11
C ARG A 92 7.75 11.11 -4.96
N THR A 93 9.00 11.26 -4.54
CA THR A 93 10.14 10.67 -5.26
C THR A 93 10.13 9.15 -5.24
N LEU A 94 9.40 8.53 -4.33
CA LEU A 94 9.28 7.08 -4.24
C LEU A 94 8.32 6.49 -5.28
N LEU A 95 7.44 7.31 -5.84
CA LEU A 95 6.52 6.88 -6.89
C LEU A 95 7.26 6.73 -8.23
N PRO A 96 6.84 5.75 -9.06
CA PRO A 96 7.44 5.58 -10.38
C PRO A 96 7.26 6.84 -11.24
N ALA A 97 8.31 7.21 -11.96
CA ALA A 97 8.26 8.32 -12.90
C ALA A 97 7.91 7.75 -14.28
N ASP A 98 6.64 7.83 -14.66
CA ASP A 98 6.17 7.29 -15.94
C ASP A 98 5.84 8.37 -16.98
N GLY A 99 6.25 9.62 -16.71
CA GLY A 99 6.01 10.75 -17.60
C GLY A 99 4.64 11.38 -17.47
N LYS A 100 3.77 10.86 -16.62
CA LYS A 100 2.45 11.40 -16.39
C LYS A 100 2.43 12.31 -15.17
N VAL A 101 1.62 13.37 -15.23
CA VAL A 101 1.47 14.31 -14.12
C VAL A 101 0.38 13.79 -13.19
N ALA A 102 0.77 13.43 -11.97
CA ALA A 102 -0.17 12.99 -10.96
C ALA A 102 -0.86 14.18 -10.31
N GLU A 103 -2.17 14.09 -10.17
CA GLU A 103 -3.02 15.14 -9.59
C GLU A 103 -3.62 14.74 -8.25
N SER A 104 -3.69 13.45 -7.97
CA SER A 104 -4.15 12.96 -6.67
C SER A 104 -3.27 11.81 -6.19
N PHE A 105 -3.17 11.69 -4.86
CA PHE A 105 -2.29 10.72 -4.20
C PHE A 105 -3.02 9.98 -3.10
N LEU A 106 -2.71 8.70 -2.98
CA LEU A 106 -3.07 7.88 -1.83
C LEU A 106 -1.80 7.57 -1.05
N GLN A 107 -1.81 7.86 0.24
CA GLN A 107 -0.75 7.52 1.18
C GLN A 107 -1.38 6.66 2.26
N LEU A 108 -1.15 5.36 2.19
CA LEU A 108 -1.84 4.39 3.02
C LEU A 108 -0.83 3.70 3.94
N PRO A 109 -0.84 4.02 5.25
CA PRO A 109 0.04 3.33 6.19
C PRO A 109 -0.40 1.88 6.36
N VAL A 110 0.58 0.98 6.40
CA VAL A 110 0.37 -0.46 6.53
C VAL A 110 1.00 -0.90 7.85
N PRO A 111 0.21 -1.48 8.77
CA PRO A 111 0.74 -1.91 10.07
C PRO A 111 1.57 -3.18 9.92
N ILE A 112 2.76 -3.15 10.53
CA ILE A 112 3.62 -4.33 10.65
C ILE A 112 3.93 -4.48 12.14
N GLY A 113 3.49 -5.59 12.71
CA GLY A 113 3.44 -5.70 14.17
C GLY A 113 2.42 -4.73 14.73
N SER A 114 2.80 -3.96 15.73
CA SER A 114 1.93 -3.00 16.41
C SER A 114 2.08 -1.56 15.93
N ARG A 115 2.88 -1.32 14.89
CA ARG A 115 3.21 0.02 14.40
C ARG A 115 3.09 0.09 12.88
N THR A 116 3.01 1.31 12.35
CA THR A 116 3.14 1.51 10.91
C THR A 116 4.53 1.09 10.47
N GLY A 117 4.61 0.08 9.62
CA GLY A 117 5.87 -0.48 9.15
C GLY A 117 6.08 -0.38 7.66
N ALA A 118 5.06 0.03 6.91
CA ALA A 118 5.13 0.21 5.47
C ALA A 118 4.17 1.29 5.03
N LEU A 119 4.34 1.76 3.81
CA LEU A 119 3.47 2.75 3.19
C LEU A 119 3.15 2.30 1.77
N LEU A 120 1.87 2.20 1.45
CA LEU A 120 1.43 2.02 0.08
C LEU A 120 1.15 3.39 -0.52
N LEU A 121 1.89 3.73 -1.55
CA LEU A 121 1.72 4.96 -2.31
C LEU A 121 1.03 4.64 -3.62
N ALA A 122 0.06 5.46 -4.01
CA ALA A 122 -0.54 5.40 -5.32
C ALA A 122 -0.80 6.83 -5.80
N ALA A 123 -0.83 6.99 -7.11
CA ALA A 123 -1.07 8.29 -7.73
C ALA A 123 -1.93 8.11 -8.96
N ASP A 124 -2.64 9.18 -9.34
CA ASP A 124 -3.48 9.18 -10.52
C ASP A 124 -3.52 10.58 -11.12
N GLU A 125 -3.68 10.64 -12.44
CA GLU A 125 -3.84 11.91 -13.16
C GLU A 125 -5.17 12.58 -12.83
N ASP A 126 -6.19 11.80 -12.51
CA ASP A 126 -7.51 12.30 -12.15
C ASP A 126 -7.52 12.79 -10.71
N VAL A 127 -7.81 14.07 -10.52
CA VAL A 127 -7.85 14.67 -9.18
C VAL A 127 -8.93 14.04 -8.30
N ALA A 128 -9.97 13.47 -8.89
CA ALA A 128 -11.06 12.83 -8.15
C ALA A 128 -10.75 11.39 -7.73
N ARG A 129 -9.75 10.74 -8.33
CA ARG A 129 -9.46 9.33 -8.05
C ARG A 129 -9.17 9.10 -6.57
N PHE A 130 -8.30 9.92 -5.99
CA PHE A 130 -7.96 9.87 -4.58
C PHE A 130 -8.35 11.19 -3.91
N GLY A 131 -9.62 11.57 -4.07
CA GLY A 131 -10.17 12.77 -3.45
C GLY A 131 -10.31 12.60 -1.94
N GLU A 132 -10.26 13.73 -1.22
CA GLU A 132 -10.31 13.74 0.26
C GLU A 132 -11.59 13.14 0.83
N ASP A 133 -12.66 13.14 0.05
CA ASP A 133 -13.97 12.60 0.46
C ASP A 133 -14.19 11.14 0.03
N LEU A 134 -13.17 10.49 -0.53
CA LEU A 134 -13.26 9.06 -0.88
C LEU A 134 -13.40 8.22 0.39
N PRO A 135 -14.39 7.31 0.46
CA PRO A 135 -14.52 6.41 1.61
C PRO A 135 -13.27 5.53 1.76
N THR A 136 -12.74 5.43 2.97
CA THR A 136 -11.47 4.74 3.24
C THR A 136 -11.61 3.37 3.88
N GLU A 137 -12.83 2.92 4.17
CA GLU A 137 -13.09 1.66 4.87
C GLU A 137 -12.43 0.45 4.19
N TRP A 138 -12.62 0.32 2.88
CA TRP A 138 -12.05 -0.78 2.11
C TRP A 138 -10.54 -0.67 1.98
N ILE A 139 -10.02 0.55 1.88
CA ILE A 139 -8.60 0.83 1.76
C ILE A 139 -7.88 0.44 3.06
N VAL A 140 -8.45 0.83 4.20
CA VAL A 140 -7.91 0.47 5.52
C VAL A 140 -7.93 -1.04 5.72
N ARG A 141 -9.02 -1.70 5.32
CA ARG A 141 -9.10 -3.16 5.40
C ARG A 141 -8.02 -3.84 4.57
N MET A 142 -7.76 -3.33 3.37
CA MET A 142 -6.68 -3.83 2.53
C MET A 142 -5.32 -3.67 3.22
N ALA A 143 -5.07 -2.51 3.81
CA ALA A 143 -3.83 -2.26 4.54
C ALA A 143 -3.65 -3.21 5.72
N GLU A 144 -4.73 -3.50 6.44
CA GLU A 144 -4.69 -4.45 7.56
C GLU A 144 -4.34 -5.86 7.08
N ALA A 145 -4.93 -6.30 5.97
CA ALA A 145 -4.66 -7.62 5.41
C ALA A 145 -3.21 -7.75 4.93
N VAL A 146 -2.71 -6.74 4.20
CA VAL A 146 -1.33 -6.71 3.75
C VAL A 146 -0.38 -6.70 4.94
N GLY A 147 -0.67 -5.85 5.92
CA GLY A 147 0.13 -5.75 7.15
C GLY A 147 0.19 -7.05 7.93
N ALA A 148 -0.93 -7.77 8.03
CA ALA A 148 -0.99 -9.06 8.72
C ALA A 148 -0.06 -10.08 8.06
N VAL A 149 -0.08 -10.15 6.73
CA VAL A 149 0.78 -11.10 6.00
C VAL A 149 2.24 -10.68 6.10
N LEU A 150 2.55 -9.41 5.91
CA LEU A 150 3.94 -8.93 6.07
C LEU A 150 4.45 -9.17 7.47
N SER A 151 3.63 -8.93 8.49
CA SER A 151 4.01 -9.21 9.88
C SER A 151 4.39 -10.69 10.05
N ARG A 152 3.57 -11.59 9.54
CA ARG A 152 3.82 -13.03 9.62
C ARG A 152 5.11 -13.43 8.92
N VAL A 153 5.28 -13.02 7.66
CA VAL A 153 6.45 -13.46 6.87
C VAL A 153 7.74 -12.75 7.29
N MET A 154 7.65 -11.61 7.97
CA MET A 154 8.81 -10.86 8.48
C MET A 154 9.15 -11.20 9.95
N GLY A 155 8.41 -12.11 10.56
CA GLY A 155 8.72 -12.59 11.91
C GLY A 155 8.16 -11.76 13.06
N TYR A 156 7.17 -10.92 12.81
CA TYR A 156 6.47 -10.17 13.86
C TYR A 156 5.37 -11.01 14.47
N ARG A 157 5.10 -10.74 15.74
CA ARG A 157 4.04 -11.44 16.49
C ARG A 157 2.79 -10.59 16.63
#